data_ef724f8751962f3cb0b5ee3a7177cc7d
#
_entry.id   ef724f8751962f3cb0b5ee3a7177cc7d
#
_cell.length_a   1.000
_cell.length_b   1.000
_cell.length_c   1.000
_cell.angle_alpha   90.00
_cell.angle_beta   90.00
_cell.angle_gamma   90.00
#
_symmetry.space_group_name_H-M   'P 1'
#
loop_
_entity.id
_entity.type
_entity.pdbx_description
1 polymer ?
#
loop_
_entity_poly.entity_id
_entity_poly.type
_entity_poly.pdbx_seq_one_letter_code
_entity_poly.pdbx_strand_id
1 'polypeptide(L)'
;MKENQNTNVLPGWVGLIAIVAILLVILTPIVYTCIRENKRILSYTAEVTKQKHIDDSLAKRTARTAFIRDSIDRAERLQVSENIQNYVRLYGPAAKTIFDHLVNGDYFYNKNVFVNLCDLSKQYGVSNVLTALKNNGRSYGEYLSYTFNGRYKNEIEKWAAMNKKYGQKRVATAFELCTYDGKADYDRVETILERCVRIGYTKDQCRFAWGAPERINRTTNRYGVSEQWCYGSGNYLYFDDGILTTIQN
;
A
#
# COMPACT_ATOMS: atom_id res chain seq x y z
N MET A 1 -38.22 24.74 -98.23
CA MET A 1 -38.13 23.95 -96.97
C MET A 1 -37.39 24.83 -95.97
N LYS A 2 -38.03 25.36 -94.93
CA LYS A 2 -37.42 26.14 -93.86
C LYS A 2 -37.45 25.23 -92.61
N GLU A 3 -36.27 24.80 -92.21
CA GLU A 3 -36.08 24.06 -90.97
C GLU A 3 -36.15 25.02 -89.80
N ASN A 4 -37.11 24.81 -88.93
CA ASN A 4 -37.38 25.67 -87.76
C ASN A 4 -36.59 25.00 -86.57
N GLN A 5 -35.40 25.46 -86.32
CA GLN A 5 -34.67 25.08 -85.13
C GLN A 5 -35.21 25.86 -83.92
N ASN A 6 -36.07 25.20 -83.16
CA ASN A 6 -36.56 25.72 -81.90
C ASN A 6 -35.54 25.40 -80.80
N THR A 7 -34.55 26.28 -80.63
CA THR A 7 -33.61 26.18 -79.52
C THR A 7 -34.29 26.70 -78.25
N ASN A 8 -34.84 25.83 -77.41
CA ASN A 8 -35.29 26.11 -76.06
C ASN A 8 -34.09 26.52 -75.18
N VAL A 9 -33.64 27.78 -75.30
CA VAL A 9 -32.64 28.32 -74.34
C VAL A 9 -33.38 28.66 -73.05
N LEU A 10 -33.17 27.88 -71.99
CA LEU A 10 -33.70 28.16 -70.70
C LEU A 10 -33.18 29.54 -70.21
N PRO A 11 -34.02 30.39 -69.65
CA PRO A 11 -33.59 31.68 -69.12
C PRO A 11 -32.49 31.57 -68.12
N GLY A 12 -31.44 32.40 -68.17
CA GLY A 12 -30.24 32.30 -67.34
C GLY A 12 -30.50 32.22 -65.80
N TRP A 13 -31.65 32.81 -65.40
CA TRP A 13 -32.05 32.75 -63.97
C TRP A 13 -32.49 31.33 -63.52
N VAL A 14 -32.94 30.44 -64.38
CA VAL A 14 -33.30 29.04 -64.08
C VAL A 14 -32.02 28.23 -63.72
N GLY A 15 -30.95 28.50 -64.46
CA GLY A 15 -29.64 27.93 -64.13
C GLY A 15 -29.10 28.32 -62.76
N LEU A 16 -29.34 29.65 -62.46
CA LEU A 16 -28.89 30.19 -61.16
C LEU A 16 -29.67 29.63 -59.98
N ILE A 17 -30.99 29.44 -60.12
CA ILE A 17 -31.85 28.79 -59.13
C ILE A 17 -31.42 27.33 -58.92
N ALA A 18 -31.11 26.63 -59.99
CA ALA A 18 -30.64 25.22 -59.86
C ALA A 18 -29.29 25.13 -59.10
N ILE A 19 -28.36 26.04 -59.37
CA ILE A 19 -27.05 26.07 -58.63
C ILE A 19 -27.27 26.41 -57.16
N VAL A 20 -28.13 27.38 -56.83
CA VAL A 20 -28.44 27.73 -55.43
C VAL A 20 -29.14 26.58 -54.73
N ALA A 21 -30.06 25.89 -55.38
CA ALA A 21 -30.72 24.70 -54.80
C ALA A 21 -29.71 23.56 -54.50
N ILE A 22 -28.77 23.30 -55.41
CA ILE A 22 -27.71 22.30 -55.23
C ILE A 22 -26.80 22.71 -54.07
N LEU A 23 -26.39 23.96 -53.99
CA LEU A 23 -25.56 24.45 -52.90
C LEU A 23 -26.26 24.33 -51.54
N LEU A 24 -27.56 24.63 -51.46
CA LEU A 24 -28.34 24.46 -50.24
C LEU A 24 -28.43 22.99 -49.81
N VAL A 25 -28.62 22.07 -50.75
CA VAL A 25 -28.67 20.62 -50.46
C VAL A 25 -27.32 20.09 -49.91
N ILE A 26 -26.21 20.63 -50.42
CA ILE A 26 -24.85 20.24 -49.98
C ILE A 26 -24.46 20.90 -48.64
N LEU A 27 -24.77 22.19 -48.48
CA LEU A 27 -24.33 22.97 -47.31
C LEU A 27 -25.18 22.70 -46.07
N THR A 28 -26.47 22.44 -46.21
CA THR A 28 -27.34 22.19 -45.04
C THR A 28 -26.90 21.02 -44.15
N PRO A 29 -26.54 19.84 -44.67
CA PRO A 29 -26.06 18.74 -43.82
C PRO A 29 -24.71 19.05 -43.18
N ILE A 30 -23.83 19.81 -43.86
CA ILE A 30 -22.52 20.20 -43.33
C ILE A 30 -22.72 21.19 -42.15
N VAL A 31 -23.55 22.20 -42.32
CA VAL A 31 -23.87 23.15 -41.25
C VAL A 31 -24.56 22.46 -40.08
N TYR A 32 -25.48 21.52 -40.36
CA TYR A 32 -26.18 20.76 -39.30
C TYR A 32 -25.21 19.88 -38.50
N THR A 33 -24.27 19.20 -39.16
CA THR A 33 -23.25 18.38 -38.49
C THR A 33 -22.31 19.23 -37.64
N CYS A 34 -21.86 20.41 -38.15
CA CYS A 34 -21.03 21.35 -37.40
C CYS A 34 -21.75 21.88 -36.13
N ILE A 35 -23.03 22.22 -36.24
CA ILE A 35 -23.82 22.69 -35.10
C ILE A 35 -24.02 21.58 -34.08
N ARG A 36 -24.24 20.35 -34.51
CA ARG A 36 -24.39 19.19 -33.65
C ARG A 36 -23.11 18.86 -32.91
N GLU A 37 -21.97 18.87 -33.60
CA GLU A 37 -20.64 18.67 -32.98
C GLU A 37 -20.30 19.79 -32.00
N ASN A 38 -20.54 21.05 -32.32
CA ASN A 38 -20.33 22.17 -31.39
C ASN A 38 -21.17 22.02 -30.11
N LYS A 39 -22.42 21.58 -30.22
CA LYS A 39 -23.27 21.32 -29.04
C LYS A 39 -22.71 20.18 -28.19
N ARG A 40 -22.19 19.13 -28.81
CA ARG A 40 -21.54 18.01 -28.07
C ARG A 40 -20.28 18.47 -27.35
N ILE A 41 -19.43 19.25 -28.02
CA ILE A 41 -18.21 19.80 -27.43
C ILE A 41 -18.56 20.73 -26.25
N LEU A 42 -19.52 21.59 -26.39
CA LEU A 42 -19.98 22.50 -25.34
C LEU A 42 -20.54 21.74 -24.11
N SER A 43 -21.35 20.70 -24.35
CA SER A 43 -21.86 19.87 -23.24
C SER A 43 -20.74 19.12 -22.53
N TYR A 44 -19.79 18.52 -23.26
CA TYR A 44 -18.63 17.84 -22.71
C TYR A 44 -17.73 18.77 -21.88
N THR A 45 -17.41 19.97 -22.41
CA THR A 45 -16.61 20.96 -21.68
C THR A 45 -17.30 21.47 -20.42
N ALA A 46 -18.63 21.64 -20.44
CA ALA A 46 -19.40 22.02 -19.26
C ALA A 46 -19.36 20.92 -18.19
N GLU A 47 -19.45 19.66 -18.59
CA GLU A 47 -19.38 18.51 -17.69
C GLU A 47 -17.99 18.33 -17.07
N VAL A 48 -16.92 18.44 -17.85
CA VAL A 48 -15.53 18.46 -17.39
C VAL A 48 -15.27 19.60 -16.41
N THR A 49 -15.77 20.80 -16.71
CA THR A 49 -15.62 21.97 -15.82
C THR A 49 -16.35 21.75 -14.49
N LYS A 50 -17.56 21.17 -14.52
CA LYS A 50 -18.33 20.83 -13.33
C LYS A 50 -17.62 19.79 -12.50
N GLN A 51 -17.06 18.73 -13.12
CA GLN A 51 -16.30 17.70 -12.42
C GLN A 51 -15.06 18.28 -11.75
N LYS A 52 -14.30 19.10 -12.46
CA LYS A 52 -13.13 19.80 -11.90
C LYS A 52 -13.49 20.63 -10.66
N HIS A 53 -14.61 21.35 -10.68
CA HIS A 53 -15.09 22.12 -9.54
C HIS A 53 -15.43 21.24 -8.33
N ILE A 54 -16.02 20.05 -8.57
CA ILE A 54 -16.32 19.06 -7.52
C ILE A 54 -15.00 18.55 -6.92
N ASP A 55 -14.04 18.16 -7.76
CA ASP A 55 -12.75 17.63 -7.32
C ASP A 55 -11.96 18.67 -6.51
N ASP A 56 -11.92 19.95 -6.96
CA ASP A 56 -11.28 21.04 -6.23
C ASP A 56 -11.96 21.30 -4.88
N SER A 57 -13.29 21.21 -4.81
CA SER A 57 -14.02 21.39 -3.55
C SER A 57 -13.78 20.23 -2.58
N LEU A 58 -13.68 19.01 -3.08
CA LEU A 58 -13.37 17.82 -2.30
C LEU A 58 -11.93 17.88 -1.77
N ALA A 59 -10.98 18.27 -2.62
CA ALA A 59 -9.58 18.46 -2.23
C ALA A 59 -9.43 19.51 -1.11
N LYS A 60 -10.15 20.63 -1.20
CA LYS A 60 -10.16 21.66 -0.14
C LYS A 60 -10.75 21.13 1.17
N ARG A 61 -11.82 20.33 1.11
CA ARG A 61 -12.43 19.72 2.31
C ARG A 61 -11.47 18.72 2.95
N THR A 62 -10.83 17.85 2.16
CA THR A 62 -9.86 16.86 2.70
C THR A 62 -8.64 17.54 3.31
N ALA A 63 -8.09 18.59 2.67
CA ALA A 63 -7.00 19.38 3.22
C ALA A 63 -7.37 20.05 4.55
N ARG A 64 -8.59 20.63 4.63
CA ARG A 64 -9.07 21.25 5.87
C ARG A 64 -9.26 20.24 7.01
N THR A 65 -9.82 19.06 6.71
CA THR A 65 -9.97 18.00 7.72
C THR A 65 -8.62 17.46 8.18
N ALA A 66 -7.66 17.31 7.28
CA ALA A 66 -6.29 16.92 7.63
C ALA A 66 -5.61 17.96 8.52
N PHE A 67 -5.74 19.25 8.21
CA PHE A 67 -5.20 20.34 9.04
C PHE A 67 -5.81 20.39 10.44
N ILE A 68 -7.14 20.22 10.55
CA ILE A 68 -7.82 20.19 11.87
C ILE A 68 -7.34 18.99 12.67
N ARG A 69 -7.23 17.80 12.04
CA ARG A 69 -6.72 16.58 12.70
C ARG A 69 -5.29 16.78 13.21
N ASP A 70 -4.38 17.28 12.38
CA ASP A 70 -3.00 17.57 12.78
C ASP A 70 -2.91 18.57 13.94
N SER A 71 -3.79 19.57 13.96
CA SER A 71 -3.87 20.54 15.06
C SER A 71 -4.34 19.90 16.37
N ILE A 72 -5.33 19.00 16.31
CA ILE A 72 -5.82 18.27 17.49
C ILE A 72 -4.73 17.32 17.99
N ASP A 73 -4.12 16.55 17.11
CA ASP A 73 -3.05 15.60 17.46
C ASP A 73 -1.86 16.32 18.11
N ARG A 74 -1.52 17.51 17.61
CA ARG A 74 -0.46 18.34 18.19
C ARG A 74 -0.82 18.84 19.59
N ALA A 75 -2.05 19.28 19.79
CA ALA A 75 -2.52 19.73 21.11
C ALA A 75 -2.56 18.57 22.11
N GLU A 76 -3.02 17.38 21.70
CA GLU A 76 -3.01 16.18 22.56
C GLU A 76 -1.59 15.73 22.92
N ARG A 77 -0.65 15.78 21.96
CA ARG A 77 0.78 15.47 22.22
C ARG A 77 1.37 16.40 23.26
N LEU A 78 1.12 17.71 23.13
CA LEU A 78 1.56 18.71 24.12
C LEU A 78 0.99 18.41 25.49
N GLN A 79 -0.31 18.17 25.59
CA GLN A 79 -0.97 17.86 26.86
C GLN A 79 -0.39 16.62 27.55
N VAL A 80 -0.10 15.54 26.78
CA VAL A 80 0.51 14.34 27.35
C VAL A 80 1.97 14.60 27.72
N SER A 81 2.72 15.36 26.91
CA SER A 81 4.11 15.73 27.18
C SER A 81 4.23 16.51 28.49
N GLU A 82 3.37 17.51 28.72
CA GLU A 82 3.33 18.29 29.94
C GLU A 82 2.98 17.43 31.16
N ASN A 83 2.16 16.42 30.99
CA ASN A 83 1.71 15.52 32.05
C ASN A 83 2.46 14.19 32.09
N ILE A 84 3.54 14.01 31.33
CA ILE A 84 4.22 12.72 31.18
C ILE A 84 4.64 12.08 32.52
N GLN A 85 5.02 12.92 33.51
CA GLN A 85 5.39 12.45 34.85
C GLN A 85 4.21 11.78 35.58
N ASN A 86 2.99 12.28 35.36
CA ASN A 86 1.80 11.64 35.90
C ASN A 86 1.53 10.28 35.25
N TYR A 87 1.72 10.18 33.94
CA TYR A 87 1.62 8.90 33.24
C TYR A 87 2.72 7.92 33.67
N VAL A 88 3.95 8.38 33.88
CA VAL A 88 5.03 7.55 34.45
C VAL A 88 4.68 7.04 35.83
N ARG A 89 4.02 7.87 36.66
CA ARG A 89 3.55 7.45 37.99
C ARG A 89 2.47 6.37 37.89
N LEU A 90 1.53 6.49 36.94
CA LEU A 90 0.40 5.57 36.77
C LEU A 90 0.79 4.28 36.09
N TYR A 91 1.65 4.36 35.06
CA TYR A 91 1.96 3.25 34.14
C TYR A 91 3.41 2.78 34.22
N GLY A 92 4.25 3.42 35.06
CA GLY A 92 5.67 3.13 35.16
C GLY A 92 6.52 3.78 34.06
N PRO A 93 7.83 3.58 34.08
CA PRO A 93 8.77 4.22 33.14
C PRO A 93 8.50 3.87 31.66
N ALA A 94 7.83 2.76 31.41
CA ALA A 94 7.39 2.34 30.08
C ALA A 94 6.53 3.39 29.37
N ALA A 95 5.76 4.19 30.12
CA ALA A 95 4.90 5.24 29.55
C ALA A 95 5.72 6.28 28.77
N LYS A 96 6.87 6.72 29.31
CA LYS A 96 7.74 7.65 28.59
C LYS A 96 8.31 7.02 27.31
N THR A 97 8.78 5.79 27.40
CA THR A 97 9.34 5.06 26.26
C THR A 97 8.31 4.88 25.14
N ILE A 98 7.07 4.53 25.46
CA ILE A 98 5.98 4.40 24.50
C ILE A 98 5.64 5.74 23.88
N PHE A 99 5.55 6.81 24.70
CA PHE A 99 5.28 8.16 24.21
C PHE A 99 6.35 8.64 23.24
N ASP A 100 7.63 8.53 23.62
CA ASP A 100 8.76 8.94 22.78
C ASP A 100 8.76 8.15 21.46
N HIS A 101 8.43 6.85 21.49
CA HIS A 101 8.35 6.02 20.29
C HIS A 101 7.20 6.45 19.35
N LEU A 102 6.02 6.75 19.90
CA LEU A 102 4.88 7.22 19.12
C LEU A 102 5.13 8.60 18.48
N VAL A 103 5.79 9.51 19.21
CA VAL A 103 6.04 10.87 18.73
C VAL A 103 7.16 10.90 17.68
N ASN A 104 8.24 10.15 17.90
CA ASN A 104 9.41 10.16 17.03
C ASN A 104 9.28 9.24 15.79
N GLY A 105 8.33 8.32 15.82
CA GLY A 105 8.16 7.31 14.78
C GLY A 105 7.20 7.68 13.64
N ASP A 106 6.72 8.93 13.53
CA ASP A 106 5.66 9.33 12.59
C ASP A 106 4.38 8.46 12.69
N TYR A 107 4.14 7.84 13.84
CA TYR A 107 2.93 7.09 14.08
C TYR A 107 1.76 8.03 14.35
N PHE A 108 0.56 7.61 13.97
CA PHE A 108 -0.66 8.32 14.34
C PHE A 108 -0.76 8.35 15.87
N TYR A 109 -0.68 9.55 16.42
CA TYR A 109 -0.81 9.76 17.86
C TYR A 109 -2.28 10.01 18.21
N ASN A 110 -2.79 9.23 19.15
CA ASN A 110 -4.06 9.47 19.82
C ASN A 110 -3.88 9.15 21.31
N LYS A 111 -4.40 9.99 22.18
CA LYS A 111 -4.28 9.83 23.63
C LYS A 111 -4.80 8.47 24.12
N ASN A 112 -5.93 8.01 23.56
CA ASN A 112 -6.50 6.70 23.94
C ASN A 112 -5.60 5.55 23.50
N VAL A 113 -4.96 5.66 22.33
CA VAL A 113 -3.97 4.69 21.83
C VAL A 113 -2.78 4.64 22.79
N PHE A 114 -2.25 5.78 23.18
CA PHE A 114 -1.15 5.87 24.12
C PHE A 114 -1.48 5.20 25.48
N VAL A 115 -2.65 5.52 26.06
CA VAL A 115 -3.09 4.94 27.34
C VAL A 115 -3.24 3.43 27.23
N ASN A 116 -3.89 2.93 26.17
CA ASN A 116 -4.07 1.51 25.95
C ASN A 116 -2.74 0.76 25.75
N LEU A 117 -1.77 1.35 25.05
CA LEU A 117 -0.43 0.78 24.92
C LEU A 117 0.32 0.74 26.25
N CYS A 118 0.11 1.75 27.11
CA CYS A 118 0.65 1.73 28.47
C CYS A 118 0.04 0.59 29.30
N ASP A 119 -1.27 0.35 29.21
CA ASP A 119 -1.92 -0.78 29.89
C ASP A 119 -1.44 -2.13 29.37
N LEU A 120 -1.34 -2.29 28.05
CA LEU A 120 -0.78 -3.50 27.43
C LEU A 120 0.68 -3.72 27.82
N SER A 121 1.46 -2.65 28.03
CA SER A 121 2.85 -2.78 28.45
C SER A 121 3.01 -3.30 29.87
N LYS A 122 2.05 -3.03 30.77
CA LYS A 122 2.02 -3.61 32.12
C LYS A 122 1.81 -5.12 32.07
N GLN A 123 0.95 -5.57 31.15
CA GLN A 123 0.57 -6.97 31.04
C GLN A 123 1.61 -7.80 30.28
N TYR A 124 2.12 -7.29 29.16
CA TYR A 124 2.95 -8.05 28.21
C TYR A 124 4.41 -7.58 28.14
N GLY A 125 4.75 -6.49 28.79
CA GLY A 125 6.08 -5.88 28.76
C GLY A 125 6.24 -4.87 27.61
N VAL A 126 6.98 -3.80 27.88
CA VAL A 126 7.19 -2.69 26.92
C VAL A 126 7.87 -3.13 25.64
N SER A 127 8.81 -4.07 25.71
CA SER A 127 9.55 -4.57 24.55
C SER A 127 8.61 -5.23 23.53
N ASN A 128 7.63 -6.01 23.97
CA ASN A 128 6.65 -6.64 23.09
C ASN A 128 5.74 -5.60 22.42
N VAL A 129 5.33 -4.57 23.17
CA VAL A 129 4.52 -3.47 22.63
C VAL A 129 5.29 -2.69 21.57
N LEU A 130 6.55 -2.31 21.84
CA LEU A 130 7.37 -1.57 20.88
C LEU A 130 7.69 -2.38 19.63
N THR A 131 7.92 -3.68 19.77
CA THR A 131 8.16 -4.58 18.64
C THR A 131 6.92 -4.71 17.75
N ALA A 132 5.74 -4.86 18.35
CA ALA A 132 4.48 -4.88 17.61
C ALA A 132 4.23 -3.56 16.86
N LEU A 133 4.50 -2.41 17.48
CA LEU A 133 4.41 -1.10 16.83
C LEU A 133 5.38 -0.98 15.64
N LYS A 134 6.65 -1.37 15.83
CA LYS A 134 7.68 -1.30 14.78
C LYS A 134 7.32 -2.15 13.55
N ASN A 135 6.79 -3.35 13.77
CA ASN A 135 6.54 -4.31 12.70
C ASN A 135 5.26 -4.03 11.89
N ASN A 136 4.31 -3.29 12.46
CA ASN A 136 3.05 -2.97 11.79
C ASN A 136 3.09 -1.70 10.94
N GLY A 137 4.20 -0.97 10.96
CA GLY A 137 4.46 0.16 10.06
C GLY A 137 3.49 1.34 10.16
N ARG A 138 3.70 2.36 9.31
CA ARG A 138 2.91 3.61 9.26
C ARG A 138 1.44 3.42 8.86
N SER A 139 1.14 2.41 8.04
CA SER A 139 -0.23 2.11 7.58
C SER A 139 -1.18 1.69 8.70
N TYR A 140 -0.64 1.29 9.83
CA TYR A 140 -1.43 0.90 11.00
C TYR A 140 -2.00 2.10 11.79
N GLY A 141 -1.41 3.28 11.67
CA GLY A 141 -1.89 4.48 12.35
C GLY A 141 -3.31 4.88 11.93
N GLU A 142 -3.64 4.76 10.66
CA GLU A 142 -5.00 5.03 10.17
C GLU A 142 -6.02 3.97 10.61
N TYR A 143 -5.60 2.71 10.68
CA TYR A 143 -6.45 1.60 11.09
C TYR A 143 -6.70 1.55 12.61
N LEU A 144 -5.78 2.10 13.40
CA LEU A 144 -5.86 2.17 14.86
C LEU A 144 -7.03 2.97 15.39
N SER A 145 -7.45 4.00 14.67
CA SER A 145 -8.57 4.85 15.09
C SER A 145 -9.91 4.10 15.12
N TYR A 146 -10.05 3.01 14.34
CA TYR A 146 -11.30 2.30 14.18
C TYR A 146 -11.37 0.90 14.82
N THR A 147 -10.24 0.22 15.05
CA THR A 147 -10.25 -1.20 15.48
C THR A 147 -9.31 -1.54 16.62
N PHE A 148 -8.94 -0.58 17.44
CA PHE A 148 -7.88 -0.67 18.43
C PHE A 148 -8.00 -1.84 19.43
N ASN A 149 -9.22 -2.24 19.80
CA ASN A 149 -9.43 -3.13 20.95
C ASN A 149 -9.13 -4.62 20.73
N GLY A 150 -9.03 -5.11 19.48
CA GLY A 150 -8.84 -6.55 19.22
C GLY A 150 -7.48 -6.91 18.63
N ARG A 151 -7.06 -6.22 17.60
CA ARG A 151 -5.95 -6.68 16.73
C ARG A 151 -4.55 -6.46 17.33
N TYR A 152 -4.32 -5.31 17.98
CA TYR A 152 -3.03 -5.07 18.65
C TYR A 152 -2.82 -5.98 19.84
N LYS A 153 -3.87 -6.20 20.62
CA LYS A 153 -3.82 -7.12 21.73
C LYS A 153 -3.40 -8.51 21.23
N ASN A 154 -4.04 -9.02 20.20
CA ASN A 154 -3.73 -10.32 19.62
C ASN A 154 -2.30 -10.41 19.09
N GLU A 155 -1.78 -9.34 18.48
CA GLU A 155 -0.40 -9.32 17.99
C GLU A 155 0.62 -9.25 19.12
N ILE A 156 0.38 -8.42 20.13
CA ILE A 156 1.23 -8.34 21.31
C ILE A 156 1.23 -9.68 22.06
N GLU A 157 0.08 -10.33 22.17
CA GLU A 157 -0.05 -11.67 22.77
C GLU A 157 0.75 -12.71 21.98
N LYS A 158 0.66 -12.73 20.67
CA LYS A 158 1.47 -13.61 19.81
C LYS A 158 2.96 -13.36 19.99
N TRP A 159 3.39 -12.08 20.00
CA TRP A 159 4.78 -11.73 20.25
C TRP A 159 5.26 -12.17 21.62
N ALA A 160 4.48 -11.93 22.65
CA ALA A 160 4.81 -12.35 24.00
C ALA A 160 4.93 -13.88 24.10
N ALA A 161 4.02 -14.63 23.46
CA ALA A 161 4.05 -16.08 23.39
C ALA A 161 5.29 -16.60 22.65
N MET A 162 5.61 -16.03 21.48
CA MET A 162 6.81 -16.38 20.71
C MET A 162 8.09 -16.08 21.50
N ASN A 163 8.19 -14.90 22.10
CA ASN A 163 9.35 -14.51 22.90
C ASN A 163 9.54 -15.43 24.12
N LYS A 164 8.45 -15.85 24.76
CA LYS A 164 8.50 -16.83 25.85
C LYS A 164 8.97 -18.21 25.39
N LYS A 165 8.50 -18.66 24.20
CA LYS A 165 8.81 -20.01 23.66
C LYS A 165 10.22 -20.08 23.06
N TYR A 166 10.65 -19.08 22.31
CA TYR A 166 11.88 -19.13 21.49
C TYR A 166 12.98 -18.17 21.95
N GLY A 167 12.68 -17.23 22.84
CA GLY A 167 13.57 -16.16 23.30
C GLY A 167 13.56 -14.94 22.39
N GLN A 168 13.61 -13.76 23.00
CA GLN A 168 13.45 -12.45 22.33
C GLN A 168 14.45 -12.25 21.17
N LYS A 169 15.74 -12.57 21.37
CA LYS A 169 16.76 -12.41 20.34
C LYS A 169 16.47 -13.25 19.10
N ARG A 170 16.09 -14.53 19.30
CA ARG A 170 15.79 -15.44 18.20
C ARG A 170 14.54 -15.00 17.43
N VAL A 171 13.50 -14.55 18.13
CA VAL A 171 12.29 -13.99 17.51
C VAL A 171 12.61 -12.76 16.70
N ALA A 172 13.38 -11.80 17.24
CA ALA A 172 13.77 -10.59 16.52
C ALA A 172 14.52 -10.91 15.22
N THR A 173 15.51 -11.83 15.25
CA THR A 173 16.23 -12.24 14.04
C THR A 173 15.31 -12.92 13.02
N ALA A 174 14.37 -13.78 13.46
CA ALA A 174 13.41 -14.40 12.55
C ALA A 174 12.55 -13.36 11.81
N PHE A 175 12.13 -12.30 12.51
CA PHE A 175 11.39 -11.20 11.88
C PHE A 175 12.24 -10.41 10.89
N GLU A 176 13.48 -10.10 11.22
CA GLU A 176 14.41 -9.43 10.28
C GLU A 176 14.56 -10.22 8.98
N LEU A 177 14.70 -11.54 9.08
CA LEU A 177 14.84 -12.43 7.93
C LEU A 177 13.56 -12.60 7.10
N CYS A 178 12.40 -12.35 7.67
CA CYS A 178 11.09 -12.56 7.03
C CYS A 178 10.31 -11.25 6.81
N THR A 179 10.97 -10.11 6.86
CA THR A 179 10.36 -8.81 6.56
C THR A 179 10.76 -8.35 5.15
N TYR A 180 9.76 -8.10 4.30
CA TYR A 180 9.91 -7.61 2.93
C TYR A 180 9.12 -6.33 2.77
N ASP A 181 9.73 -5.29 2.24
CA ASP A 181 9.10 -3.97 2.04
C ASP A 181 8.39 -3.43 3.30
N GLY A 182 9.02 -3.65 4.46
CA GLY A 182 8.49 -3.22 5.75
C GLY A 182 7.31 -4.05 6.28
N LYS A 183 6.96 -5.16 5.62
CA LYS A 183 5.90 -6.08 6.04
C LYS A 183 6.50 -7.43 6.46
N ALA A 184 6.18 -7.86 7.66
CA ALA A 184 6.60 -9.16 8.15
C ALA A 184 5.66 -10.28 7.64
N ASP A 185 6.25 -11.35 7.13
CA ASP A 185 5.56 -12.60 6.82
C ASP A 185 5.51 -13.48 8.08
N TYR A 186 4.43 -13.38 8.84
CA TYR A 186 4.27 -14.08 10.12
C TYR A 186 4.27 -15.60 9.99
N ASP A 187 3.67 -16.16 8.93
CA ASP A 187 3.67 -17.61 8.69
C ASP A 187 5.09 -18.13 8.47
N ARG A 188 5.88 -17.37 7.72
CA ARG A 188 7.30 -17.68 7.50
C ARG A 188 8.13 -17.53 8.77
N VAL A 189 7.87 -16.50 9.60
CA VAL A 189 8.51 -16.32 10.91
C VAL A 189 8.24 -17.53 11.81
N GLU A 190 6.99 -17.93 11.97
CA GLU A 190 6.62 -19.09 12.80
C GLU A 190 7.28 -20.35 12.26
N THR A 191 7.25 -20.57 10.95
CA THR A 191 7.85 -21.76 10.31
C THR A 191 9.35 -21.88 10.60
N ILE A 192 10.14 -20.80 10.45
CA ILE A 192 11.59 -20.86 10.71
C ILE A 192 11.92 -20.94 12.21
N LEU A 193 11.08 -20.37 13.08
CA LEU A 193 11.20 -20.53 14.52
C LEU A 193 10.97 -21.98 14.97
N GLU A 194 10.06 -22.70 14.32
CA GLU A 194 9.76 -24.12 14.52
C GLU A 194 10.80 -25.06 13.88
N ARG A 195 11.89 -24.50 13.34
CA ARG A 195 12.94 -25.22 12.64
C ARG A 195 12.46 -25.95 11.39
N CYS A 196 11.44 -25.39 10.73
CA CYS A 196 10.94 -25.89 9.45
C CYS A 196 11.42 -24.99 8.30
N VAL A 197 11.56 -25.57 7.12
CA VAL A 197 11.88 -24.87 5.88
C VAL A 197 10.86 -25.22 4.79
N ARG A 198 10.65 -24.30 3.87
CA ARG A 198 9.73 -24.49 2.73
C ARG A 198 10.39 -24.01 1.44
N ILE A 199 9.97 -24.56 0.31
CA ILE A 199 10.38 -24.08 -1.02
C ILE A 199 10.14 -22.56 -1.12
N GLY A 200 11.07 -21.84 -1.75
CA GLY A 200 11.04 -20.38 -1.85
C GLY A 200 11.70 -19.65 -0.67
N TYR A 201 12.28 -20.36 0.30
CA TYR A 201 13.05 -19.73 1.38
C TYR A 201 14.46 -19.35 0.91
N THR A 202 15.00 -18.28 1.49
CA THR A 202 16.40 -17.88 1.27
C THR A 202 17.36 -18.76 2.04
N LYS A 203 18.64 -18.75 1.65
CA LYS A 203 19.72 -19.42 2.38
C LYS A 203 19.79 -19.02 3.85
N ASP A 204 19.59 -17.73 4.15
CA ASP A 204 19.68 -17.23 5.52
C ASP A 204 18.51 -17.71 6.37
N GLN A 205 17.30 -17.78 5.81
CA GLN A 205 16.14 -18.37 6.46
C GLN A 205 16.34 -19.87 6.74
N CYS A 206 16.87 -20.61 5.76
CA CYS A 206 17.17 -22.03 5.93
C CYS A 206 18.28 -22.26 6.97
N ARG A 207 19.34 -21.44 6.97
CA ARG A 207 20.41 -21.50 7.97
C ARG A 207 19.91 -21.16 9.37
N PHE A 208 19.01 -20.20 9.48
CA PHE A 208 18.39 -19.85 10.76
C PHE A 208 17.54 -21.01 11.31
N ALA A 209 16.77 -21.68 10.43
CA ALA A 209 15.88 -22.78 10.81
C ALA A 209 16.66 -24.06 11.16
N TRP A 210 17.53 -24.53 10.27
CA TRP A 210 18.23 -25.83 10.40
C TRP A 210 19.66 -25.73 10.93
N GLY A 211 20.24 -24.52 10.96
CA GLY A 211 21.64 -24.32 11.29
C GLY A 211 22.55 -24.36 10.05
N ALA A 212 23.86 -24.35 10.28
CA ALA A 212 24.83 -24.49 9.20
C ALA A 212 24.83 -25.94 8.65
N PRO A 213 24.87 -26.14 7.33
CA PRO A 213 25.05 -27.47 6.75
C PRO A 213 26.46 -27.99 7.05
N GLU A 214 26.62 -29.31 7.09
CA GLU A 214 27.92 -29.97 7.25
C GLU A 214 28.82 -29.75 6.02
N ARG A 215 28.22 -29.75 4.85
CA ARG A 215 28.92 -29.53 3.57
C ARG A 215 28.05 -28.80 2.57
N ILE A 216 28.67 -27.96 1.75
CA ILE A 216 28.03 -27.26 0.64
C ILE A 216 28.73 -27.69 -0.66
N ASN A 217 28.02 -28.28 -1.57
CA ASN A 217 28.45 -28.54 -2.93
C ASN A 217 27.89 -27.42 -3.81
N ARG A 218 28.79 -26.66 -4.49
CA ARG A 218 28.39 -25.51 -5.30
C ARG A 218 28.80 -25.71 -6.75
N THR A 219 27.88 -25.43 -7.65
CA THR A 219 28.09 -25.41 -9.10
C THR A 219 27.76 -24.02 -9.63
N THR A 220 28.67 -23.42 -10.38
CA THR A 220 28.45 -22.13 -11.04
C THR A 220 28.56 -22.34 -12.55
N ASN A 221 27.58 -21.91 -13.29
CA ASN A 221 27.53 -22.00 -14.74
C ASN A 221 26.93 -20.71 -15.34
N ARG A 222 26.79 -20.64 -16.68
CA ARG A 222 26.23 -19.47 -17.37
C ARG A 222 24.77 -19.16 -17.01
N TYR A 223 24.07 -20.07 -16.36
CA TYR A 223 22.65 -19.92 -16.02
C TYR A 223 22.44 -19.53 -14.56
N GLY A 224 23.50 -19.50 -13.75
CA GLY A 224 23.42 -19.10 -12.35
C GLY A 224 24.27 -19.96 -11.41
N VAL A 225 23.92 -19.93 -10.16
CA VAL A 225 24.61 -20.65 -9.06
C VAL A 225 23.66 -21.61 -8.40
N SER A 226 23.96 -22.93 -8.51
CA SER A 226 23.24 -23.97 -7.78
C SER A 226 24.06 -24.47 -6.60
N GLU A 227 23.42 -24.66 -5.45
CA GLU A 227 24.05 -25.20 -4.24
C GLU A 227 23.23 -26.37 -3.68
N GLN A 228 23.94 -27.42 -3.29
CA GLN A 228 23.40 -28.51 -2.47
C GLN A 228 23.98 -28.38 -1.07
N TRP A 229 23.14 -28.15 -0.11
CA TRP A 229 23.49 -28.13 1.30
C TRP A 229 23.23 -29.51 1.90
N CYS A 230 24.27 -30.12 2.44
CA CYS A 230 24.22 -31.45 3.03
C CYS A 230 24.10 -31.32 4.53
N TYR A 231 23.06 -31.88 5.10
CA TYR A 231 22.87 -32.04 6.52
C TYR A 231 22.99 -33.55 6.86
N GLY A 232 23.35 -33.89 8.04
CA GLY A 232 23.48 -35.30 8.44
C GLY A 232 22.20 -36.13 8.19
N SER A 233 22.34 -37.45 8.18
CA SER A 233 21.22 -38.40 8.05
C SER A 233 20.45 -38.35 6.71
N GLY A 234 21.11 -37.92 5.64
CA GLY A 234 20.49 -37.93 4.28
C GLY A 234 19.61 -36.76 3.95
N ASN A 235 19.61 -35.72 4.79
CA ASN A 235 18.83 -34.49 4.53
C ASN A 235 19.61 -33.52 3.64
N TYR A 236 18.99 -33.05 2.58
CA TYR A 236 19.59 -32.10 1.62
C TYR A 236 18.64 -30.96 1.27
N LEU A 237 19.20 -29.76 1.14
CA LEU A 237 18.52 -28.60 0.58
C LEU A 237 19.21 -28.17 -0.71
N TYR A 238 18.44 -27.94 -1.75
CA TYR A 238 18.96 -27.49 -3.06
C TYR A 238 18.50 -26.06 -3.33
N PHE A 239 19.46 -25.22 -3.69
CA PHE A 239 19.23 -23.80 -3.96
C PHE A 239 19.63 -23.45 -5.38
N ASP A 240 18.79 -22.69 -6.04
CA ASP A 240 19.10 -22.02 -7.31
C ASP A 240 19.08 -20.51 -7.06
N ASP A 241 20.19 -19.83 -7.40
CA ASP A 241 20.41 -18.39 -7.16
C ASP A 241 20.03 -17.93 -5.75
N GLY A 242 20.27 -18.78 -4.76
CA GLY A 242 20.05 -18.45 -3.34
C GLY A 242 18.67 -18.73 -2.81
N ILE A 243 17.76 -19.24 -3.64
CA ILE A 243 16.40 -19.61 -3.24
C ILE A 243 16.25 -21.13 -3.19
N LEU A 244 15.64 -21.64 -2.13
CA LEU A 244 15.37 -23.05 -1.93
C LEU A 244 14.38 -23.59 -2.94
N THR A 245 14.80 -24.56 -3.77
CA THR A 245 13.99 -25.14 -4.85
C THR A 245 13.61 -26.60 -4.58
N THR A 246 14.42 -27.34 -3.78
CA THR A 246 14.15 -28.75 -3.49
C THR A 246 14.58 -29.10 -2.07
N ILE A 247 13.78 -29.91 -1.40
CA ILE A 247 14.06 -30.51 -0.10
C ILE A 247 14.06 -32.03 -0.28
N GLN A 248 15.12 -32.69 0.17
CA GLN A 248 15.24 -34.13 0.21
C GLN A 248 15.52 -34.55 1.65
N ASN A 249 14.67 -35.42 2.18
CA ASN A 249 14.75 -35.97 3.54
C ASN A 249 14.18 -37.39 3.57
#